data_d2b72a051bc914be8070c0ef04367d3c
#
_entry.id   d2b72a051bc914be8070c0ef04367d3c
#
_cell.length_a   1.000
_cell.length_b   1.000
_cell.length_c   1.000
_cell.angle_alpha   90.00
_cell.angle_beta   90.00
_cell.angle_gamma   90.00
#
_symmetry.space_group_name_H-M   'P 1'
#
loop_
_entity.id
_entity.type
_entity.pdbx_description
1 polymer ?
#
loop_
_entity_poly.entity_id
_entity_poly.type
_entity_poly.pdbx_seq_one_letter_code
_entity_poly.pdbx_strand_id
1 'polypeptide(L)' 'PDTYENDRCVEYIKLDEEGNQIEVLLNASEEEVKVKGNGEILFAREFDGEILGVNGTLIRRI' A
#
# COMPACT_ATOMS: atom_id res chain seq x y z
N PRO A 1 3.66 2.44 -11.77
CA PRO A 1 2.60 1.81 -11.01
C PRO A 1 1.57 2.82 -10.59
N ASP A 2 0.33 2.39 -10.59
CA ASP A 2 -0.78 3.29 -10.43
C ASP A 2 -1.76 2.82 -9.37
N THR A 3 -1.22 2.35 -8.26
CA THR A 3 -2.03 1.86 -7.16
C THR A 3 -2.82 2.99 -6.52
N TYR A 4 -2.25 4.20 -6.53
CA TYR A 4 -2.95 5.40 -6.06
C TYR A 4 -2.45 6.61 -6.85
N GLU A 5 -3.21 7.70 -6.75
CA GLU A 5 -3.00 8.88 -7.58
C GLU A 5 -2.32 10.04 -6.85
N ASN A 6 -1.47 9.76 -5.91
CA ASN A 6 -0.80 10.82 -5.17
C ASN A 6 0.71 10.59 -5.24
N ASP A 7 1.44 11.52 -5.86
CA ASP A 7 2.86 11.38 -6.07
C ASP A 7 3.70 11.52 -4.79
N ARG A 8 3.07 11.81 -3.66
CA ARG A 8 3.74 11.82 -2.36
C ARG A 8 3.60 10.49 -1.64
N CYS A 9 2.92 9.55 -2.26
CA CYS A 9 2.84 8.20 -1.73
C CYS A 9 3.97 7.37 -2.30
N VAL A 10 4.47 6.46 -1.49
CA VAL A 10 5.55 5.56 -1.88
C VAL A 10 4.99 4.17 -2.08
N GLU A 11 5.37 3.57 -3.19
CA GLU A 11 4.97 2.20 -3.51
C GLU A 11 6.18 1.45 -4.02
N TYR A 12 6.42 0.25 -3.49
CA TYR A 12 7.44 -0.62 -4.07
C TYR A 12 7.05 -2.08 -3.88
N ILE A 13 7.66 -2.93 -4.69
CA ILE A 13 7.43 -4.37 -4.69
C ILE A 13 8.75 -5.04 -4.35
N LYS A 14 8.69 -6.02 -3.46
CA LYS A 14 9.85 -6.88 -3.20
C LYS A 14 9.39 -8.34 -3.21
N LEU A 15 10.34 -9.26 -3.30
CA LEU A 15 10.05 -10.68 -3.28
C LEU A 15 10.37 -11.24 -1.89
N ASP A 16 9.53 -12.16 -1.42
CA ASP A 16 9.83 -12.89 -0.20
C ASP A 16 10.69 -14.13 -0.55
N GLU A 17 11.00 -14.92 0.45
CA GLU A 17 11.87 -16.10 0.25
C GLU A 17 11.25 -17.15 -0.66
N GLU A 18 9.93 -17.13 -0.81
CA GLU A 18 9.22 -18.09 -1.66
C GLU A 18 8.93 -17.53 -3.03
N GLY A 19 9.40 -16.31 -3.33
CA GLY A 19 9.18 -15.69 -4.62
C GLY A 19 7.85 -14.97 -4.74
N ASN A 20 7.11 -14.82 -3.67
CA ASN A 20 5.86 -14.07 -3.71
C ASN A 20 6.15 -12.58 -3.74
N GLN A 21 5.32 -11.83 -4.46
CA GLN A 21 5.46 -10.39 -4.54
C GLN A 21 4.80 -9.75 -3.32
N ILE A 22 5.56 -8.94 -2.62
CA ILE A 22 5.08 -8.19 -1.46
C ILE A 22 5.05 -6.72 -1.83
N GLU A 23 3.88 -6.13 -1.76
CA GLU A 23 3.69 -4.72 -2.08
C GLU A 23 3.70 -3.91 -0.79
N VAL A 24 4.46 -2.83 -0.76
CA VAL A 24 4.52 -1.93 0.39
C VAL A 24 4.05 -0.55 -0.06
N LEU A 25 3.04 -0.03 0.62
CA LEU A 25 2.47 1.27 0.31
C LEU A 25 2.56 2.17 1.53
N LEU A 26 3.08 3.38 1.33
CA LEU A 26 3.24 4.37 2.40
C LEU A 26 2.61 5.67 1.95
N ASN A 27 1.66 6.19 2.71
CA ASN A 27 1.05 7.48 2.39
C ASN A 27 1.76 8.59 3.15
N ALA A 28 2.71 9.24 2.48
CA ALA A 28 3.45 10.36 3.04
C ALA A 28 2.83 11.70 2.69
N SER A 29 1.62 11.70 2.12
CA SER A 29 0.93 12.93 1.76
C SER A 29 0.08 13.43 2.94
N GLU A 30 -0.53 14.58 2.76
CA GLU A 30 -1.40 15.17 3.77
C GLU A 30 -2.87 14.82 3.52
N GLU A 31 -3.14 13.93 2.58
CA GLU A 31 -4.49 13.56 2.19
C GLU A 31 -4.65 12.06 2.22
N GLU A 32 -5.87 11.62 2.50
CA GLU A 32 -6.21 10.21 2.37
C GLU A 32 -6.18 9.83 0.90
N VAL A 33 -5.76 8.59 0.61
CA VAL A 33 -5.71 8.12 -0.76
C VAL A 33 -6.48 6.81 -0.89
N LYS A 34 -7.12 6.63 -2.03
CA LYS A 34 -7.83 5.41 -2.33
C LYS A 34 -6.83 4.41 -2.93
N VAL A 35 -6.77 3.22 -2.36
CA VAL A 35 -5.87 2.18 -2.82
C VAL A 35 -6.61 1.26 -3.79
N LYS A 36 -6.00 0.99 -4.93
CA LYS A 36 -6.55 0.12 -5.95
C LYS A 36 -5.95 -1.28 -5.85
N GLY A 37 -6.62 -2.24 -6.46
CA GLY A 37 -6.12 -3.60 -6.54
C GLY A 37 -6.45 -4.42 -5.30
N ASN A 38 -5.94 -5.63 -5.28
CA ASN A 38 -6.21 -6.63 -4.25
C ASN A 38 -4.93 -7.27 -3.77
N GLY A 39 -5.04 -7.96 -2.68
CA GLY A 39 -3.94 -8.75 -2.15
C GLY A 39 -4.24 -9.17 -0.75
N GLU A 40 -3.47 -10.12 -0.25
CA GLU A 40 -3.58 -10.55 1.13
C GLU A 40 -2.90 -9.51 2.01
N ILE A 41 -3.63 -8.95 2.96
CA ILE A 41 -3.09 -7.92 3.84
C ILE A 41 -2.22 -8.58 4.90
N LEU A 42 -0.95 -8.20 4.93
CA LEU A 42 0.01 -8.70 5.91
C LEU A 42 0.18 -7.74 7.07
N PHE A 43 0.03 -6.45 6.79
CA PHE A 43 0.11 -5.40 7.81
C PHE A 43 -0.65 -4.18 7.30
N ALA A 44 -1.39 -3.53 8.17
CA ALA A 44 -2.10 -2.31 7.82
C ALA A 44 -2.15 -1.38 9.01
N ARG A 45 -1.93 -0.10 8.74
CA ARG A 45 -2.08 0.97 9.72
C ARG A 45 -2.75 2.14 9.02
N GLU A 46 -3.78 2.69 9.64
CA GLU A 46 -4.58 3.77 9.06
C GLU A 46 -5.17 3.38 7.71
N PHE A 47 -5.68 2.15 7.62
CA PHE A 47 -6.27 1.63 6.38
C PHE A 47 -7.59 0.94 6.73
N ASP A 48 -8.66 1.33 6.05
CA ASP A 48 -10.00 0.80 6.33
C ASP A 48 -10.44 -0.30 5.35
N GLY A 49 -9.57 -0.73 4.46
CA GLY A 49 -9.89 -1.70 3.42
C GLY A 49 -9.96 -1.06 2.04
N GLU A 50 -10.04 0.24 1.98
CA GLU A 50 -10.13 0.98 0.72
C GLU A 50 -9.31 2.25 0.75
N ILE A 51 -9.36 2.98 1.85
CA ILE A 51 -8.70 4.28 2.00
C ILE A 51 -7.50 4.16 2.91
N LEU A 52 -6.35 4.61 2.43
CA LEU A 52 -5.11 4.66 3.22
C LEU A 52 -4.99 6.08 3.75
N GLY A 53 -5.08 6.21 5.05
CA GLY A 53 -5.05 7.52 5.71
C GLY A 53 -3.67 8.14 5.74
N VAL A 54 -3.62 9.38 6.22
CA VAL A 54 -2.37 10.13 6.36
C VAL A 54 -1.41 9.34 7.25
N ASN A 55 -0.16 9.21 6.79
CA ASN A 55 0.87 8.42 7.45
C ASN A 55 0.52 6.93 7.57
N GLY A 56 -0.41 6.47 6.75
CA GLY A 56 -0.81 5.08 6.74
C GLY A 56 0.20 4.18 6.05
N THR A 57 0.17 2.92 6.41
CA THR A 57 1.03 1.90 5.84
C THR A 57 0.19 0.69 5.47
N LEU A 58 0.44 0.13 4.30
CA LEU A 58 -0.24 -1.09 3.88
C LEU A 58 0.80 -2.02 3.25
N ILE A 59 0.84 -3.24 3.75
CA ILE A 59 1.72 -4.27 3.20
C ILE A 59 0.86 -5.45 2.83
N ARG A 60 0.93 -5.88 1.59
CA ARG A 60 0.10 -6.98 1.13
C ARG A 60 0.85 -7.87 0.14
N ARG A 61 0.45 -9.13 0.12
CA ARG A 61 0.98 -10.11 -0.83
C ARG A 61 0.07 -10.12 -2.06
N ILE A 62 0.65 -9.91 -3.19
CA ILE A 62 -0.11 -9.91 -4.45
C ILE A 62 0.22 -11.10 -5.33
#